data_00bbd77255238d2256c7ab4207917333
#
_entry.id   00bbd77255238d2256c7ab4207917333
#
_cell.length_a   1.000
_cell.length_b   1.000
_cell.length_c   1.000
_cell.angle_alpha   90.00
_cell.angle_beta   90.00
_cell.angle_gamma   90.00
#
_symmetry.space_group_name_H-M   'P 1'
#
loop_
_entity.id
_entity.type
_entity.pdbx_description
1 polymer ?
#
loop_
_entity_poly.entity_id
_entity_poly.type
_entity_poly.pdbx_seq_one_letter_code
_entity_poly.pdbx_strand_id
1 'polypeptide(L)'
;MVRVLNRYAFTDEKWLKDREDISTKPLNIYEVHAGSFKKPGTGQTDWYTYEELGEVLIPYLKESGYNCVEFLPLSEHPCDESWGYQNTGFFAPTARYGTAEGLQKLVDQMHQNGIYVLLDFVPVHFATDDYGLKRYDGGELYEYPSRDVGVSEWGSCNFMHSRGEVRCFLQSAAYYWMKEFHFDGIRMDAISRIIYWQGDERRGVNGNAVDFIRFMNKGLKERVPNCILAAEDSTNFPGVTAPADQGGLGFDLKWNMGWM
;
A
#
# COMPACT_ATOMS: atom_id res chain seq x y z
N MET A 1 -16.42 -16.78 0.01
CA MET A 1 -17.55 -16.16 0.78
C MET A 1 -17.72 -14.74 0.24
N VAL A 2 -18.92 -14.37 -0.22
CA VAL A 2 -19.20 -12.98 -0.64
C VAL A 2 -19.51 -12.17 0.63
N ARG A 3 -18.75 -11.08 0.86
CA ARG A 3 -19.00 -10.15 1.97
C ARG A 3 -19.57 -8.84 1.42
N VAL A 4 -20.52 -8.25 2.13
CA VAL A 4 -21.07 -6.92 1.84
C VAL A 4 -20.22 -5.92 2.62
N LEU A 5 -19.54 -5.01 1.94
CA LEU A 5 -18.62 -4.03 2.55
C LEU A 5 -19.33 -2.86 3.27
N ASN A 6 -20.60 -2.59 2.94
CA ASN A 6 -21.31 -1.38 3.41
C ASN A 6 -22.07 -1.58 4.73
N ARG A 7 -21.48 -2.27 5.71
CA ARG A 7 -22.12 -2.48 7.03
C ARG A 7 -21.61 -1.53 8.09
N TYR A 8 -20.38 -1.01 7.94
CA TYR A 8 -19.82 -0.05 8.88
C TYR A 8 -20.25 1.37 8.50
N ALA A 9 -20.77 2.10 9.49
CA ALA A 9 -21.10 3.52 9.33
C ALA A 9 -19.95 4.35 9.91
N PHE A 10 -19.13 4.92 9.04
CA PHE A 10 -18.03 5.80 9.43
C PHE A 10 -18.53 7.07 10.12
N THR A 11 -17.74 7.60 11.03
CA THR A 11 -18.01 8.86 11.74
C THR A 11 -16.93 9.93 11.43
N ASP A 12 -16.07 9.68 10.48
CA ASP A 12 -14.91 10.47 10.10
C ASP A 12 -15.16 11.47 8.94
N GLU A 13 -16.42 11.77 8.60
CA GLU A 13 -16.76 12.72 7.52
C GLU A 13 -16.05 14.06 7.66
N LYS A 14 -15.94 14.57 8.90
CA LYS A 14 -15.22 15.79 9.18
C LYS A 14 -13.74 15.66 8.88
N TRP A 15 -13.11 14.56 9.26
CA TRP A 15 -11.71 14.27 8.96
C TRP A 15 -11.44 14.29 7.46
N LEU A 16 -12.22 13.54 6.68
CA LEU A 16 -12.06 13.47 5.23
C LEU A 16 -12.27 14.81 4.53
N LYS A 17 -13.20 15.63 5.04
CA LYS A 17 -13.47 16.97 4.50
C LYS A 17 -12.37 17.96 4.83
N ASP A 18 -11.89 17.93 6.07
CA ASP A 18 -10.95 18.92 6.62
C ASP A 18 -9.49 18.45 6.47
N ARG A 19 -9.26 17.28 5.86
CA ARG A 19 -7.93 16.74 5.60
C ARG A 19 -7.11 17.73 4.78
N GLU A 20 -6.08 18.26 5.44
CA GLU A 20 -5.22 19.27 4.84
C GLU A 20 -4.14 18.63 3.95
N ASP A 21 -3.57 19.44 3.08
CA ASP A 21 -2.33 19.09 2.38
C ASP A 21 -1.21 18.89 3.41
N ILE A 22 -0.54 17.75 3.35
CA ILE A 22 0.53 17.37 4.29
C ILE A 22 1.75 18.31 4.21
N SER A 23 1.90 19.07 3.13
CA SER A 23 2.96 20.10 3.03
C SER A 23 2.82 21.21 4.08
N THR A 24 1.65 21.32 4.69
CA THR A 24 1.33 22.36 5.71
C THR A 24 1.59 21.90 7.15
N LYS A 25 1.79 20.60 7.38
CA LYS A 25 1.97 20.03 8.73
C LYS A 25 3.09 19.01 8.77
N PRO A 26 3.87 18.96 9.87
CA PRO A 26 4.85 17.91 10.05
C PRO A 26 4.15 16.56 10.27
N LEU A 27 4.61 15.52 9.58
CA LEU A 27 4.24 14.15 9.84
C LEU A 27 5.31 13.45 10.66
N ASN A 28 4.88 12.77 11.73
CA ASN A 28 5.68 11.82 12.48
C ASN A 28 5.03 10.44 12.28
N ILE A 29 5.63 9.64 11.41
CA ILE A 29 5.07 8.37 10.92
C ILE A 29 5.61 7.22 11.73
N TYR A 30 4.72 6.36 12.21
CA TYR A 30 5.07 5.08 12.83
C TYR A 30 4.69 3.94 11.86
N GLU A 31 5.69 3.24 11.35
CA GLU A 31 5.50 2.05 10.55
C GLU A 31 5.22 0.85 11.45
N VAL A 32 4.18 0.06 11.12
CA VAL A 32 3.76 -1.05 11.96
C VAL A 32 3.29 -2.26 11.18
N HIS A 33 3.79 -3.43 11.56
CA HIS A 33 3.21 -4.71 11.17
C HIS A 33 2.16 -5.13 12.21
N ALA A 34 0.89 -5.24 11.78
CA ALA A 34 -0.24 -5.50 12.66
C ALA A 34 -0.10 -6.78 13.50
N GLY A 35 0.48 -7.83 12.92
CA GLY A 35 0.66 -9.13 13.58
C GLY A 35 1.84 -9.23 14.53
N SER A 36 2.75 -8.26 14.57
CA SER A 36 3.97 -8.32 15.41
C SER A 36 4.18 -7.13 16.33
N PHE A 37 3.37 -6.08 16.24
CA PHE A 37 3.47 -4.91 17.13
C PHE A 37 3.34 -5.30 18.60
N LYS A 38 2.27 -5.98 18.94
CA LYS A 38 2.03 -6.65 20.24
C LYS A 38 1.16 -7.88 19.97
N LYS A 39 1.20 -8.82 20.91
CA LYS A 39 0.39 -10.04 20.84
C LYS A 39 -0.38 -10.24 22.13
N PRO A 40 -1.64 -10.73 22.09
CA PRO A 40 -2.42 -11.06 23.28
C PRO A 40 -1.90 -12.31 24.00
N GLY A 41 -1.16 -13.17 23.31
CA GLY A 41 -0.61 -14.41 23.84
C GLY A 41 0.79 -14.71 23.32
N THR A 42 1.27 -15.94 23.53
CA THR A 42 2.61 -16.41 23.15
C THR A 42 2.61 -17.29 21.91
N GLY A 43 1.44 -17.66 21.38
CA GLY A 43 1.30 -18.46 20.18
C GLY A 43 1.73 -17.70 18.94
N GLN A 44 2.15 -18.44 17.91
CA GLN A 44 2.60 -17.85 16.66
C GLN A 44 1.47 -17.08 15.97
N THR A 45 0.25 -17.58 16.08
CA THR A 45 -0.98 -17.03 15.46
C THR A 45 -1.86 -16.28 16.46
N ASP A 46 -1.36 -15.95 17.64
CA ASP A 46 -2.06 -15.14 18.63
C ASP A 46 -1.97 -13.66 18.21
N TRP A 47 -2.78 -13.25 17.25
CA TRP A 47 -2.86 -11.87 16.81
C TRP A 47 -4.01 -11.13 17.49
N TYR A 48 -3.86 -9.84 17.67
CA TYR A 48 -5.01 -8.97 17.96
C TYR A 48 -5.94 -8.89 16.75
N THR A 49 -7.23 -8.81 17.02
CA THR A 49 -8.18 -8.33 16.00
C THR A 49 -7.90 -6.86 15.68
N TYR A 50 -8.42 -6.36 14.56
CA TYR A 50 -8.28 -4.94 14.20
C TYR A 50 -8.78 -4.00 15.31
N GLU A 51 -9.90 -4.37 15.97
CA GLU A 51 -10.45 -3.60 17.09
C GLU A 51 -9.53 -3.61 18.31
N GLU A 52 -9.06 -4.78 18.73
CA GLU A 52 -8.14 -4.91 19.87
C GLU A 52 -6.79 -4.23 19.58
N LEU A 53 -6.32 -4.29 18.33
CA LEU A 53 -5.11 -3.58 17.92
C LEU A 53 -5.29 -2.07 18.11
N GLY A 54 -6.46 -1.52 17.77
CA GLY A 54 -6.77 -0.11 17.99
C GLY A 54 -6.67 0.30 19.46
N GLU A 55 -7.14 -0.57 20.38
CA GLU A 55 -7.11 -0.31 21.82
C GLU A 55 -5.66 -0.18 22.37
N VAL A 56 -4.69 -0.86 21.76
CA VAL A 56 -3.30 -0.84 22.22
C VAL A 56 -2.41 0.08 21.40
N LEU A 57 -2.70 0.27 20.11
CA LEU A 57 -1.86 1.07 19.20
C LEU A 57 -2.16 2.57 19.32
N ILE A 58 -3.43 2.97 19.39
CA ILE A 58 -3.81 4.39 19.46
C ILE A 58 -3.19 5.09 20.69
N PRO A 59 -3.28 4.55 21.92
CA PRO A 59 -2.61 5.14 23.06
C PRO A 59 -1.09 5.24 22.89
N TYR A 60 -0.46 4.19 22.36
CA TYR A 60 0.97 4.18 22.09
C TYR A 60 1.39 5.30 21.13
N LEU A 61 0.68 5.47 20.01
CA LEU A 61 0.97 6.52 19.03
C LEU A 61 0.87 7.90 19.65
N LYS A 62 -0.18 8.14 20.45
CA LYS A 62 -0.41 9.43 21.12
C LYS A 62 0.64 9.75 22.17
N GLU A 63 0.96 8.78 23.02
CA GLU A 63 1.98 8.94 24.06
C GLU A 63 3.37 9.16 23.47
N SER A 64 3.66 8.55 22.33
CA SER A 64 4.93 8.68 21.62
C SER A 64 5.01 9.88 20.66
N GLY A 65 3.90 10.63 20.51
CA GLY A 65 3.85 11.83 19.68
C GLY A 65 3.75 11.55 18.17
N TYR A 66 3.36 10.34 17.77
CA TYR A 66 3.07 10.03 16.37
C TYR A 66 1.70 10.57 15.97
N ASN A 67 1.61 11.16 14.77
CA ASN A 67 0.38 11.65 14.19
C ASN A 67 0.00 10.95 12.86
N CYS A 68 0.79 9.96 12.47
CA CYS A 68 0.54 9.13 11.32
C CYS A 68 0.98 7.69 11.62
N VAL A 69 0.20 6.72 11.18
CA VAL A 69 0.58 5.31 11.17
C VAL A 69 0.64 4.79 9.75
N GLU A 70 1.67 4.04 9.42
CA GLU A 70 1.83 3.33 8.17
C GLU A 70 1.76 1.82 8.45
N PHE A 71 0.66 1.20 8.02
CA PHE A 71 0.52 -0.25 8.14
C PHE A 71 1.27 -0.96 7.02
N LEU A 72 2.14 -1.91 7.37
CA LEU A 72 2.63 -2.91 6.42
C LEU A 72 1.44 -3.55 5.70
N PRO A 73 1.65 -4.21 4.52
CA PRO A 73 0.54 -4.62 3.67
C PRO A 73 -0.54 -5.40 4.43
N LEU A 74 -1.77 -4.88 4.41
CA LEU A 74 -2.94 -5.53 4.99
C LEU A 74 -3.75 -6.32 3.97
N SER A 75 -3.31 -6.38 2.73
CA SER A 75 -3.89 -7.22 1.68
C SER A 75 -3.75 -8.70 2.03
N GLU A 76 -4.73 -9.53 1.63
CA GLU A 76 -4.68 -10.98 1.90
C GLU A 76 -3.48 -11.63 1.20
N HIS A 77 -2.79 -12.49 1.93
CA HIS A 77 -1.55 -13.14 1.51
C HIS A 77 -1.44 -14.56 2.09
N PRO A 78 -0.76 -15.51 1.39
CA PRO A 78 -0.68 -16.90 1.83
C PRO A 78 0.34 -17.14 2.95
N CYS A 79 1.43 -16.36 3.01
CA CYS A 79 2.60 -16.61 3.85
C CYS A 79 2.77 -15.49 4.89
N ASP A 80 2.71 -15.85 6.18
CA ASP A 80 2.84 -14.89 7.28
C ASP A 80 4.21 -14.24 7.32
N GLU A 81 5.25 -14.99 7.00
CA GLU A 81 6.65 -14.54 6.98
C GLU A 81 6.91 -13.48 5.90
N SER A 82 6.01 -13.35 4.93
CA SER A 82 6.10 -12.30 3.92
C SER A 82 5.68 -10.93 4.43
N TRP A 83 5.10 -10.82 5.63
CA TRP A 83 4.52 -9.59 6.22
C TRP A 83 3.48 -8.90 5.31
N GLY A 84 2.89 -9.66 4.37
CA GLY A 84 1.93 -9.17 3.41
C GLY A 84 2.52 -8.69 2.08
N TYR A 85 3.85 -8.69 1.92
CA TYR A 85 4.48 -8.27 0.66
C TYR A 85 4.27 -9.26 -0.50
N GLN A 86 3.90 -10.50 -0.21
CA GLN A 86 3.53 -11.50 -1.23
C GLN A 86 2.02 -11.70 -1.25
N ASN A 87 1.29 -10.66 -1.66
CA ASN A 87 -0.15 -10.67 -1.63
C ASN A 87 -0.80 -11.39 -2.82
N THR A 88 -2.00 -11.92 -2.55
CA THR A 88 -2.89 -12.55 -3.53
C THR A 88 -4.23 -11.83 -3.62
N GLY A 89 -4.61 -11.10 -2.57
CA GLY A 89 -5.92 -10.46 -2.46
C GLY A 89 -5.87 -8.94 -2.43
N PHE A 90 -5.57 -8.29 -3.57
CA PHE A 90 -5.38 -6.83 -3.67
C PHE A 90 -6.59 -5.98 -3.23
N PHE A 91 -7.79 -6.56 -3.24
CA PHE A 91 -9.05 -5.92 -2.83
C PHE A 91 -9.64 -6.56 -1.56
N ALA A 92 -8.84 -7.29 -0.80
CA ALA A 92 -9.32 -7.97 0.39
C ALA A 92 -8.37 -7.72 1.56
N PRO A 93 -8.86 -7.15 2.69
CA PRO A 93 -8.07 -7.13 3.90
C PRO A 93 -7.86 -8.55 4.40
N THR A 94 -6.67 -8.82 4.92
CA THR A 94 -6.35 -10.15 5.46
C THR A 94 -7.31 -10.51 6.60
N ALA A 95 -7.79 -11.74 6.58
CA ALA A 95 -8.67 -12.27 7.60
C ALA A 95 -7.94 -12.63 8.92
N ARG A 96 -6.62 -12.54 8.96
CA ARG A 96 -5.78 -12.82 10.15
C ARG A 96 -6.17 -11.98 11.34
N TYR A 97 -6.49 -10.72 11.11
CA TYR A 97 -6.77 -9.73 12.14
C TYR A 97 -8.27 -9.43 12.28
N GLY A 98 -9.13 -10.28 11.72
CA GLY A 98 -10.58 -10.15 11.86
C GLY A 98 -11.33 -9.80 10.58
N THR A 99 -12.33 -8.95 10.70
CA THR A 99 -13.26 -8.62 9.61
C THR A 99 -12.90 -7.32 8.90
N ALA A 100 -13.45 -7.13 7.69
CA ALA A 100 -13.32 -5.86 6.97
C ALA A 100 -13.94 -4.69 7.78
N GLU A 101 -15.07 -4.94 8.44
CA GLU A 101 -15.72 -3.96 9.33
C GLU A 101 -14.83 -3.58 10.52
N GLY A 102 -14.06 -4.55 11.06
CA GLY A 102 -13.09 -4.30 12.13
C GLY A 102 -11.97 -3.36 11.67
N LEU A 103 -11.47 -3.55 10.45
CA LEU A 103 -10.48 -2.64 9.86
C LEU A 103 -11.07 -1.24 9.62
N GLN A 104 -12.30 -1.15 9.10
CA GLN A 104 -12.97 0.14 8.91
C GLN A 104 -13.12 0.89 10.25
N LYS A 105 -13.51 0.17 11.31
CA LYS A 105 -13.60 0.72 12.66
C LYS A 105 -12.24 1.20 13.19
N LEU A 106 -11.17 0.43 12.95
CA LEU A 106 -9.82 0.83 13.35
C LEU A 106 -9.42 2.16 12.70
N VAL A 107 -9.61 2.30 11.38
CA VAL A 107 -9.29 3.52 10.65
C VAL A 107 -10.12 4.70 11.16
N ASP A 108 -11.43 4.52 11.33
CA ASP A 108 -12.33 5.55 11.88
C ASP A 108 -11.88 6.02 13.28
N GLN A 109 -11.47 5.09 14.15
CA GLN A 109 -10.93 5.40 15.49
C GLN A 109 -9.60 6.16 15.41
N MET A 110 -8.71 5.84 14.45
CA MET A 110 -7.48 6.60 14.21
C MET A 110 -7.81 8.06 13.86
N HIS A 111 -8.74 8.28 12.93
CA HIS A 111 -9.19 9.61 12.51
C HIS A 111 -9.81 10.41 13.67
N GLN A 112 -10.63 9.78 14.51
CA GLN A 112 -11.19 10.41 15.72
C GLN A 112 -10.11 10.86 16.71
N ASN A 113 -8.94 10.22 16.68
CA ASN A 113 -7.78 10.56 17.50
C ASN A 113 -6.76 11.47 16.82
N GLY A 114 -7.07 11.98 15.60
CA GLY A 114 -6.20 12.89 14.86
C GLY A 114 -4.98 12.21 14.24
N ILE A 115 -5.07 10.91 13.92
CA ILE A 115 -3.98 10.09 13.39
C ILE A 115 -4.28 9.78 11.92
N TYR A 116 -3.37 10.16 11.01
CA TYR A 116 -3.40 9.75 9.61
C TYR A 116 -3.09 8.25 9.48
N VAL A 117 -3.70 7.60 8.49
CA VAL A 117 -3.53 6.15 8.25
C VAL A 117 -3.06 5.92 6.82
N LEU A 118 -1.85 5.37 6.67
CA LEU A 118 -1.28 4.98 5.39
C LEU A 118 -1.26 3.45 5.27
N LEU A 119 -1.41 2.97 4.06
CA LEU A 119 -1.25 1.56 3.72
C LEU A 119 0.00 1.37 2.87
N ASP A 120 0.82 0.41 3.25
CA ASP A 120 1.87 -0.09 2.39
C ASP A 120 1.27 -0.91 1.24
N PHE A 121 1.48 -0.46 0.02
CA PHE A 121 0.89 -1.01 -1.18
C PHE A 121 1.98 -1.54 -2.12
N VAL A 122 1.82 -2.78 -2.58
CA VAL A 122 2.80 -3.49 -3.38
C VAL A 122 2.42 -3.48 -4.87
N PRO A 123 2.82 -2.47 -5.66
CA PRO A 123 2.50 -2.41 -7.10
C PRO A 123 3.52 -3.15 -7.97
N VAL A 124 4.53 -3.77 -7.38
CA VAL A 124 5.69 -4.35 -8.05
C VAL A 124 5.41 -5.77 -8.52
N HIS A 125 4.90 -6.60 -7.61
CA HIS A 125 4.78 -8.05 -7.83
C HIS A 125 3.61 -8.66 -7.06
N PHE A 126 3.35 -9.94 -7.31
CA PHE A 126 2.32 -10.73 -6.63
C PHE A 126 2.77 -12.17 -6.43
N ALA A 127 2.18 -12.86 -5.46
CA ALA A 127 2.47 -14.25 -5.12
C ALA A 127 2.12 -15.20 -6.26
N THR A 128 2.82 -16.35 -6.31
CA THR A 128 2.72 -17.33 -7.40
C THR A 128 1.76 -18.48 -7.12
N ASP A 129 0.97 -18.38 -6.06
CA ASP A 129 0.01 -19.40 -5.66
C ASP A 129 -1.03 -19.67 -6.74
N ASP A 130 -1.43 -20.94 -6.91
CA ASP A 130 -2.29 -21.41 -8.00
C ASP A 130 -3.68 -20.77 -8.02
N TYR A 131 -4.16 -20.25 -6.88
CA TYR A 131 -5.43 -19.51 -6.76
C TYR A 131 -5.27 -18.00 -6.92
N GLY A 132 -4.05 -17.51 -7.15
CA GLY A 132 -3.70 -16.10 -7.31
C GLY A 132 -3.82 -15.60 -8.74
N LEU A 133 -3.05 -14.56 -9.07
CA LEU A 133 -3.11 -13.89 -10.36
C LEU A 133 -2.25 -14.55 -11.45
N LYS A 134 -1.26 -15.36 -11.05
CA LYS A 134 -0.35 -16.01 -11.99
C LYS A 134 -1.13 -16.89 -12.97
N ARG A 135 -0.94 -16.61 -14.27
CA ARG A 135 -1.63 -17.31 -15.36
C ARG A 135 -3.16 -17.38 -15.17
N TYR A 136 -3.73 -16.30 -14.69
CA TYR A 136 -5.12 -16.22 -14.25
C TYR A 136 -6.15 -16.74 -15.28
N ASP A 137 -5.92 -16.48 -16.56
CA ASP A 137 -6.75 -16.95 -17.68
C ASP A 137 -6.10 -18.08 -18.50
N GLY A 138 -5.03 -18.69 -17.96
CA GLY A 138 -4.21 -19.67 -18.64
C GLY A 138 -3.03 -19.10 -19.42
N GLY A 139 -2.98 -17.76 -19.57
CA GLY A 139 -1.89 -17.00 -20.15
C GLY A 139 -1.24 -16.03 -19.14
N GLU A 140 -0.25 -15.29 -19.58
CA GLU A 140 0.40 -14.25 -18.78
C GLU A 140 -0.41 -12.93 -18.89
N LEU A 141 -1.52 -12.84 -18.13
CA LEU A 141 -2.39 -11.65 -18.14
C LEU A 141 -1.80 -10.51 -17.33
N TYR A 142 -1.35 -10.78 -16.12
CA TYR A 142 -0.83 -9.77 -15.18
C TYR A 142 0.69 -9.66 -15.21
N GLU A 143 1.38 -10.75 -15.43
CA GLU A 143 2.83 -10.86 -15.42
C GLU A 143 3.47 -10.69 -16.80
N TYR A 144 4.78 -10.42 -16.79
CA TYR A 144 5.57 -10.48 -18.00
C TYR A 144 5.77 -11.93 -18.46
N PRO A 145 5.66 -12.21 -19.78
CA PRO A 145 5.85 -13.58 -20.30
C PRO A 145 7.31 -14.04 -20.27
N SER A 146 8.27 -13.13 -20.26
CA SER A 146 9.70 -13.45 -20.16
C SER A 146 10.11 -13.64 -18.71
N ARG A 147 10.72 -14.77 -18.37
CA ARG A 147 11.26 -15.04 -17.03
C ARG A 147 12.34 -14.03 -16.61
N ASP A 148 13.08 -13.48 -17.56
CA ASP A 148 14.15 -12.51 -17.28
C ASP A 148 13.64 -11.25 -16.56
N VAL A 149 12.42 -10.81 -16.85
CA VAL A 149 11.80 -9.64 -16.24
C VAL A 149 10.50 -9.96 -15.48
N GLY A 150 9.95 -11.15 -15.66
CA GLY A 150 8.68 -11.57 -15.09
C GLY A 150 8.78 -12.24 -13.72
N VAL A 151 9.97 -12.65 -13.30
CA VAL A 151 10.21 -13.27 -11.98
C VAL A 151 11.04 -12.31 -11.14
N SER A 152 10.54 -11.98 -9.95
CA SER A 152 11.26 -11.15 -8.99
C SER A 152 12.38 -11.93 -8.31
N GLU A 153 13.29 -11.24 -7.64
CA GLU A 153 14.32 -11.87 -6.80
C GLU A 153 13.73 -12.65 -5.62
N TRP A 154 12.49 -12.35 -5.23
CA TRP A 154 11.74 -13.03 -4.16
C TRP A 154 10.91 -14.24 -4.66
N GLY A 155 11.05 -14.62 -5.94
CA GLY A 155 10.32 -15.74 -6.54
C GLY A 155 8.85 -15.44 -6.89
N SER A 156 8.40 -14.22 -6.75
CA SER A 156 7.06 -13.76 -7.13
C SER A 156 7.01 -13.33 -8.61
N CYS A 157 5.81 -13.07 -9.13
CA CYS A 157 5.61 -12.56 -10.50
C CYS A 157 5.60 -11.04 -10.53
N ASN A 158 6.40 -10.42 -11.39
CA ASN A 158 6.37 -8.97 -11.62
C ASN A 158 5.20 -8.58 -12.51
N PHE A 159 4.47 -7.53 -12.13
CA PHE A 159 3.39 -6.96 -12.93
C PHE A 159 3.90 -6.37 -14.26
N MET A 160 3.16 -6.64 -15.32
CA MET A 160 3.43 -6.06 -16.65
C MET A 160 2.79 -4.67 -16.78
N HIS A 161 3.48 -3.64 -16.28
CA HIS A 161 2.97 -2.26 -16.20
C HIS A 161 2.67 -1.59 -17.55
N SER A 162 3.04 -2.20 -18.68
CA SER A 162 2.66 -1.72 -20.00
C SER A 162 1.21 -2.04 -20.39
N ARG A 163 0.54 -2.99 -19.70
CA ARG A 163 -0.84 -3.36 -19.98
C ARG A 163 -1.85 -2.45 -19.30
N GLY A 164 -2.85 -2.01 -20.06
CA GLY A 164 -3.93 -1.17 -19.54
C GLY A 164 -4.72 -1.83 -18.43
N GLU A 165 -4.98 -3.13 -18.55
CA GLU A 165 -5.68 -3.95 -17.54
C GLU A 165 -4.92 -3.99 -16.21
N VAL A 166 -3.61 -4.17 -16.26
CA VAL A 166 -2.75 -4.17 -15.06
C VAL A 166 -2.73 -2.79 -14.41
N ARG A 167 -2.59 -1.73 -15.22
CA ARG A 167 -2.63 -0.33 -14.72
C ARG A 167 -3.97 -0.02 -14.05
N CYS A 168 -5.07 -0.41 -14.70
CA CYS A 168 -6.41 -0.21 -14.16
C CYS A 168 -6.62 -1.02 -12.87
N PHE A 169 -6.18 -2.27 -12.84
CA PHE A 169 -6.27 -3.15 -11.68
C PHE A 169 -5.55 -2.54 -10.46
N LEU A 170 -4.29 -2.16 -10.61
CA LEU A 170 -3.47 -1.61 -9.52
C LEU A 170 -4.00 -0.25 -9.03
N GLN A 171 -4.37 0.66 -9.95
CA GLN A 171 -4.95 1.95 -9.56
C GLN A 171 -6.30 1.76 -8.86
N SER A 172 -7.14 0.83 -9.34
CA SER A 172 -8.43 0.53 -8.72
C SER A 172 -8.26 -0.08 -7.33
N ALA A 173 -7.25 -0.95 -7.14
CA ALA A 173 -6.96 -1.53 -5.84
C ALA A 173 -6.53 -0.45 -4.84
N ALA A 174 -5.61 0.42 -5.20
CA ALA A 174 -5.19 1.54 -4.33
C ALA A 174 -6.36 2.49 -4.02
N TYR A 175 -7.15 2.85 -5.03
CA TYR A 175 -8.35 3.67 -4.84
C TYR A 175 -9.38 3.01 -3.91
N TYR A 176 -9.58 1.68 -4.05
CA TYR A 176 -10.47 0.90 -3.20
C TYR A 176 -10.11 1.01 -1.72
N TRP A 177 -8.84 0.88 -1.38
CA TRP A 177 -8.39 1.03 0.01
C TRP A 177 -8.65 2.43 0.57
N MET A 178 -8.41 3.46 -0.22
CA MET A 178 -8.71 4.84 0.20
C MET A 178 -10.21 5.13 0.26
N LYS A 179 -11.02 4.52 -0.62
CA LYS A 179 -12.46 4.80 -0.74
C LYS A 179 -13.31 4.00 0.22
N GLU A 180 -13.01 2.70 0.37
CA GLU A 180 -13.85 1.77 1.16
C GLU A 180 -13.35 1.61 2.60
N PHE A 181 -12.06 1.89 2.85
CA PHE A 181 -11.45 1.81 4.18
C PHE A 181 -10.97 3.16 4.71
N HIS A 182 -11.13 4.23 3.96
CA HIS A 182 -10.77 5.61 4.30
C HIS A 182 -9.29 5.83 4.63
N PHE A 183 -8.37 5.00 4.10
CA PHE A 183 -6.94 5.29 4.21
C PHE A 183 -6.62 6.67 3.65
N ASP A 184 -5.81 7.43 4.35
CA ASP A 184 -5.41 8.78 3.94
C ASP A 184 -4.42 8.78 2.78
N GLY A 185 -3.79 7.65 2.53
CA GLY A 185 -2.85 7.49 1.44
C GLY A 185 -2.20 6.12 1.40
N ILE A 186 -1.23 6.00 0.51
CA ILE A 186 -0.43 4.78 0.35
C ILE A 186 1.05 5.11 0.31
N ARG A 187 1.85 4.18 0.83
CA ARG A 187 3.27 4.06 0.55
C ARG A 187 3.43 2.98 -0.51
N MET A 188 4.07 3.29 -1.61
CA MET A 188 4.35 2.31 -2.66
C MET A 188 5.68 1.63 -2.40
N ASP A 189 5.59 0.32 -2.15
CA ASP A 189 6.72 -0.57 -1.92
C ASP A 189 7.63 -0.67 -3.13
N ALA A 190 8.94 -0.66 -2.89
CA ALA A 190 10.01 -1.02 -3.81
C ALA A 190 9.88 -0.48 -5.25
N ILE A 191 9.46 0.79 -5.43
CA ILE A 191 9.25 1.34 -6.77
C ILE A 191 10.53 1.36 -7.62
N SER A 192 11.70 1.35 -7.00
CA SER A 192 12.98 1.18 -7.68
C SER A 192 13.03 -0.09 -8.55
N ARG A 193 12.32 -1.16 -8.12
CA ARG A 193 12.27 -2.44 -8.83
C ARG A 193 11.44 -2.39 -10.12
N ILE A 194 10.60 -1.39 -10.29
CA ILE A 194 9.82 -1.18 -11.50
C ILE A 194 10.32 0.01 -12.32
N ILE A 195 10.95 1.00 -11.69
CA ILE A 195 11.59 2.12 -12.39
C ILE A 195 12.75 1.62 -13.26
N TYR A 196 13.59 0.77 -12.72
CA TYR A 196 14.66 0.10 -13.45
C TYR A 196 14.29 -1.37 -13.66
N TRP A 197 14.68 -1.92 -14.83
CA TRP A 197 14.45 -3.34 -15.09
C TRP A 197 15.12 -4.22 -14.02
N GLN A 198 14.28 -4.95 -13.25
CA GLN A 198 14.70 -5.77 -12.10
C GLN A 198 15.42 -4.96 -10.98
N GLY A 199 15.17 -3.67 -10.89
CA GLY A 199 15.83 -2.79 -9.93
C GLY A 199 17.31 -2.51 -10.20
N ASP A 200 17.82 -2.91 -11.36
CA ASP A 200 19.22 -2.70 -11.75
C ASP A 200 19.34 -1.51 -12.71
N GLU A 201 19.93 -0.42 -12.24
CA GLU A 201 20.13 0.80 -13.05
C GLU A 201 20.91 0.53 -14.35
N ARG A 202 21.80 -0.48 -14.37
CA ARG A 202 22.57 -0.88 -15.56
C ARG A 202 21.70 -1.48 -16.65
N ARG A 203 20.51 -1.99 -16.29
CA ARG A 203 19.54 -2.52 -17.24
C ARG A 203 18.66 -1.43 -17.87
N GLY A 204 18.82 -0.20 -17.41
CA GLY A 204 18.09 0.96 -17.90
C GLY A 204 16.71 1.12 -17.31
N VAL A 205 16.08 2.25 -17.62
CA VAL A 205 14.76 2.65 -17.13
C VAL A 205 13.66 1.89 -17.85
N ASN A 206 12.71 1.36 -17.10
CA ASN A 206 11.45 0.81 -17.61
C ASN A 206 10.44 1.98 -17.82
N GLY A 207 10.45 2.57 -18.99
CA GLY A 207 9.57 3.71 -19.32
C GLY A 207 8.09 3.42 -19.08
N ASN A 208 7.63 2.18 -19.36
CA ASN A 208 6.23 1.79 -19.11
C ASN A 208 5.85 1.83 -17.63
N ALA A 209 6.76 1.44 -16.74
CA ALA A 209 6.51 1.50 -15.31
C ALA A 209 6.56 2.94 -14.79
N VAL A 210 7.47 3.76 -15.28
CA VAL A 210 7.50 5.20 -14.99
C VAL A 210 6.20 5.88 -15.40
N ASP A 211 5.70 5.59 -16.60
CA ASP A 211 4.41 6.11 -17.08
C ASP A 211 3.23 5.57 -16.26
N PHE A 212 3.30 4.31 -15.81
CA PHE A 212 2.30 3.74 -14.91
C PHE A 212 2.27 4.49 -13.57
N ILE A 213 3.43 4.74 -12.95
CA ILE A 213 3.50 5.46 -11.67
C ILE A 213 2.87 6.86 -11.80
N ARG A 214 3.23 7.61 -12.84
CA ARG A 214 2.63 8.92 -13.14
C ARG A 214 1.11 8.84 -13.31
N PHE A 215 0.64 7.88 -14.10
CA PHE A 215 -0.78 7.63 -14.33
C PHE A 215 -1.50 7.31 -13.01
N MET A 216 -0.92 6.43 -12.19
CA MET A 216 -1.49 6.01 -10.92
C MET A 216 -1.59 7.19 -9.95
N ASN A 217 -0.49 7.90 -9.74
CA ASN A 217 -0.42 9.01 -8.79
C ASN A 217 -1.37 10.15 -9.18
N LYS A 218 -1.38 10.54 -10.46
CA LYS A 218 -2.30 11.54 -10.97
C LYS A 218 -3.76 11.14 -10.73
N GLY A 219 -4.13 9.91 -11.11
CA GLY A 219 -5.51 9.46 -10.98
C GLY A 219 -5.97 9.27 -9.53
N LEU A 220 -5.07 8.93 -8.60
CA LEU A 220 -5.38 8.88 -7.19
C LEU A 220 -5.61 10.29 -6.62
N LYS A 221 -4.73 11.25 -6.92
CA LYS A 221 -4.88 12.65 -6.49
C LYS A 221 -6.16 13.32 -7.02
N GLU A 222 -6.56 13.00 -8.25
CA GLU A 222 -7.81 13.52 -8.83
C GLU A 222 -9.05 12.96 -8.13
N ARG A 223 -9.02 11.71 -7.68
CA ARG A 223 -10.17 11.03 -7.04
C ARG A 223 -10.22 11.21 -5.54
N VAL A 224 -9.07 11.34 -4.91
CA VAL A 224 -8.92 11.51 -3.46
C VAL A 224 -7.99 12.71 -3.22
N PRO A 225 -8.53 13.93 -3.29
CA PRO A 225 -7.76 15.15 -3.03
C PRO A 225 -7.07 15.09 -1.66
N ASN A 226 -5.84 15.60 -1.60
CA ASN A 226 -4.99 15.60 -0.40
C ASN A 226 -4.63 14.20 0.13
N CYS A 227 -4.78 13.13 -0.67
CA CYS A 227 -4.22 11.84 -0.28
C CYS A 227 -2.69 11.92 -0.25
N ILE A 228 -2.10 11.14 0.64
CA ILE A 228 -0.64 11.06 0.82
C ILE A 228 -0.10 9.94 -0.04
N LEU A 229 0.86 10.26 -0.91
CA LEU A 229 1.54 9.28 -1.74
C LEU A 229 3.03 9.27 -1.39
N ALA A 230 3.47 8.20 -0.75
CA ALA A 230 4.86 8.00 -0.37
C ALA A 230 5.54 6.95 -1.26
N ALA A 231 6.79 7.16 -1.60
CA ALA A 231 7.59 6.26 -2.41
C ALA A 231 8.67 5.59 -1.59
N GLU A 232 8.77 4.26 -1.63
CA GLU A 232 10.01 3.61 -1.27
C GLU A 232 10.91 3.50 -2.51
N ASP A 233 11.95 4.31 -2.53
CA ASP A 233 12.95 4.29 -3.59
C ASP A 233 14.37 4.45 -3.04
N SER A 234 15.17 3.42 -3.22
CA SER A 234 16.58 3.38 -2.79
C SER A 234 17.56 3.91 -3.83
N THR A 235 17.05 4.43 -4.95
CA THR A 235 17.89 4.92 -6.07
C THR A 235 18.01 6.43 -6.11
N ASN A 236 18.85 6.92 -7.01
CA ASN A 236 18.97 8.34 -7.32
C ASN A 236 18.07 8.76 -8.50
N PHE A 237 16.97 8.05 -8.76
CA PHE A 237 16.05 8.43 -9.81
C PHE A 237 15.54 9.86 -9.61
N PRO A 238 15.69 10.75 -10.61
CA PRO A 238 15.38 12.15 -10.44
C PRO A 238 13.87 12.41 -10.40
N GLY A 239 13.46 13.41 -9.61
CA GLY A 239 12.09 13.92 -9.65
C GLY A 239 11.01 12.97 -9.08
N VAL A 240 11.35 12.06 -8.16
CA VAL A 240 10.37 11.18 -7.50
C VAL A 240 9.23 12.00 -6.89
N THR A 241 9.57 13.08 -6.18
CA THR A 241 8.58 13.98 -5.54
C THR A 241 8.23 15.22 -6.37
N ALA A 242 8.81 15.37 -7.56
CA ALA A 242 8.40 16.46 -8.44
C ALA A 242 7.02 16.18 -9.07
N PRO A 243 6.24 17.24 -9.37
CA PRO A 243 4.94 17.09 -10.02
C PRO A 243 5.03 16.35 -11.35
N ALA A 244 4.02 15.52 -11.63
CA ALA A 244 4.01 14.69 -12.85
C ALA A 244 3.96 15.53 -14.14
N ASP A 245 3.32 16.69 -14.13
CA ASP A 245 3.26 17.65 -15.24
C ASP A 245 4.60 18.36 -15.50
N GLN A 246 5.51 18.31 -14.53
CA GLN A 246 6.89 18.81 -14.65
C GLN A 246 7.90 17.67 -14.92
N GLY A 247 7.43 16.49 -15.30
CA GLY A 247 8.24 15.32 -15.61
C GLY A 247 8.62 14.46 -14.41
N GLY A 248 8.16 14.79 -13.20
CA GLY A 248 8.34 13.98 -11.99
C GLY A 248 7.41 12.78 -11.92
N LEU A 249 7.46 12.04 -10.81
CA LEU A 249 6.58 10.89 -10.55
C LEU A 249 5.31 11.26 -9.77
N GLY A 250 5.26 12.43 -9.13
CA GLY A 250 4.08 12.95 -8.44
C GLY A 250 3.82 12.35 -7.06
N PHE A 251 4.84 11.82 -6.39
CA PHE A 251 4.76 11.48 -4.97
C PHE A 251 4.89 12.74 -4.09
N ASP A 252 4.32 12.70 -2.90
CA ASP A 252 4.49 13.74 -1.89
C ASP A 252 5.76 13.54 -1.07
N LEU A 253 6.05 12.27 -0.77
CA LEU A 253 7.15 11.85 0.09
C LEU A 253 8.00 10.77 -0.59
N LYS A 254 9.27 10.76 -0.25
CA LYS A 254 10.19 9.68 -0.61
C LYS A 254 10.93 9.21 0.65
N TRP A 255 10.98 7.92 0.87
CA TRP A 255 11.86 7.33 1.87
C TRP A 255 13.32 7.63 1.49
N ASN A 256 14.04 8.27 2.39
CA ASN A 256 15.45 8.58 2.16
C ASN A 256 16.33 7.47 2.71
N MET A 257 16.52 6.43 1.89
CA MET A 257 17.38 5.29 2.23
C MET A 257 18.84 5.68 2.45
N GLY A 258 19.27 6.84 1.92
CA GLY A 258 20.61 7.37 2.17
C GLY A 258 20.80 8.01 3.55
N TRP A 259 19.71 8.21 4.29
CA TRP A 259 19.75 8.68 5.68
C TRP A 259 20.08 7.54 6.67
N MET A 260 19.72 6.31 6.33
CA MET A 260 20.06 5.12 7.12
C MET A 260 21.46 4.65 6.82
#